data_0c4ac3c7b8694b69084090e0875ed1c2
#
_entry.id   0c4ac3c7b8694b69084090e0875ed1c2
#
_cell.length_a   1.000
_cell.length_b   1.000
_cell.length_c   1.000
_cell.angle_alpha   90.00
_cell.angle_beta   90.00
_cell.angle_gamma   90.00
#
_symmetry.space_group_name_H-M   'P 1'
#
loop_
_entity.id
_entity.type
_entity.pdbx_description
1 polymer ?
#
loop_
_entity_poly.entity_id
_entity_poly.type
_entity_poly.pdbx_seq_one_letter_code
_entity_poly.pdbx_strand_id
1 'polypeptide(L)'
;LGPQFKAKVLVNVVSKETNVNYAVSKVALDEVDAGISCKSDVTDALSSKITKMEIPDKDNVIAEYPLAILNGSKYTNESKAFIDLVESEKVKTILQKYGFDPVSP
;
A
#
# COMPACT_ATOMS: atom_id res chain seq x y z
N LEU A 1 -0.70 5.70 -21.03
CA LEU A 1 0.60 6.39 -21.07
C LEU A 1 1.55 5.80 -22.12
N GLY A 2 1.40 4.51 -22.48
CA GLY A 2 2.05 3.85 -23.61
C GLY A 2 3.53 3.47 -23.42
N PRO A 3 4.10 2.70 -24.42
CA PRO A 3 5.46 2.15 -24.31
C PRO A 3 6.57 3.20 -24.22
N GLN A 4 6.42 4.32 -24.90
CA GLN A 4 7.42 5.39 -24.89
C GLN A 4 7.52 6.08 -23.51
N PHE A 5 6.40 6.27 -22.83
CA PHE A 5 6.37 6.80 -21.47
C PHE A 5 7.05 5.81 -20.51
N LYS A 6 6.69 4.53 -20.60
CA LYS A 6 7.34 3.46 -19.82
C LYS A 6 8.86 3.47 -20.00
N ALA A 7 9.33 3.55 -21.25
CA ALA A 7 10.78 3.57 -21.53
C ALA A 7 11.47 4.78 -20.88
N LYS A 8 10.86 5.98 -20.97
CA LYS A 8 11.38 7.20 -20.31
C LYS A 8 11.45 7.07 -18.80
N VAL A 9 10.43 6.47 -18.17
CA VAL A 9 10.45 6.22 -16.72
C VAL A 9 11.56 5.24 -16.36
N LEU A 10 11.69 4.13 -17.09
CA LEU A 10 12.64 3.08 -16.76
C LEU A 10 14.11 3.52 -16.85
N VAL A 11 14.46 4.45 -17.75
CA VAL A 11 15.84 4.97 -17.81
C VAL A 11 16.21 5.86 -16.63
N ASN A 12 15.21 6.39 -15.90
CA ASN A 12 15.40 7.20 -14.70
C ASN A 12 15.35 6.37 -13.40
N VAL A 13 15.11 5.06 -13.49
CA VAL A 13 15.11 4.19 -12.31
C VAL A 13 16.54 3.94 -11.87
N VAL A 14 16.91 4.53 -10.74
CA VAL A 14 18.25 4.42 -10.16
C VAL A 14 18.36 3.29 -9.12
N SER A 15 17.24 2.81 -8.60
CA SER A 15 17.20 1.73 -7.62
C SER A 15 15.89 0.95 -7.69
N LYS A 16 15.96 -0.35 -7.44
CA LYS A 16 14.81 -1.24 -7.24
C LYS A 16 14.95 -1.89 -5.89
N GLU A 17 14.08 -1.51 -4.96
CA GLU A 17 14.16 -1.97 -3.60
C GLU A 17 13.41 -3.28 -3.39
N THR A 18 13.91 -4.10 -2.48
CA THR A 18 13.27 -5.35 -2.06
C THR A 18 12.16 -5.12 -1.02
N ASN A 19 12.12 -3.93 -0.44
CA ASN A 19 11.14 -3.52 0.56
C ASN A 19 10.71 -2.07 0.28
N VAL A 20 9.41 -1.82 0.28
CA VAL A 20 8.79 -0.51 0.03
C VAL A 20 9.27 0.59 0.99
N ASN A 21 9.56 0.24 2.24
CA ASN A 21 10.08 1.19 3.23
C ASN A 21 11.43 1.78 2.82
N TYR A 22 12.27 1.04 2.11
CA TYR A 22 13.53 1.56 1.60
C TYR A 22 13.31 2.60 0.51
N ALA A 23 12.34 2.38 -0.39
CA ALA A 23 11.99 3.36 -1.42
C ALA A 23 11.52 4.67 -0.80
N VAL A 24 10.64 4.62 0.19
CA VAL A 24 10.15 5.81 0.91
C VAL A 24 11.29 6.50 1.67
N SER A 25 12.16 5.73 2.33
CA SER A 25 13.29 6.28 3.09
C SER A 25 14.27 7.03 2.19
N LYS A 26 14.57 6.53 1.00
CA LYS A 26 15.47 7.20 0.04
C LYS A 26 14.95 8.56 -0.39
N VAL A 27 13.64 8.68 -0.62
CA VAL A 27 13.01 9.98 -0.89
C VAL A 27 13.12 10.90 0.32
N ALA A 28 12.84 10.39 1.53
CA ALA A 28 12.89 11.17 2.76
C ALA A 28 14.31 11.64 3.14
N LEU A 29 15.34 11.00 2.60
CA LEU A 29 16.76 11.31 2.80
C LEU A 29 17.39 12.11 1.64
N ASP A 30 16.57 12.54 0.68
CA ASP A 30 17.02 13.25 -0.54
C ASP A 30 18.03 12.43 -1.39
N GLU A 31 18.01 11.12 -1.30
CA GLU A 31 18.85 10.25 -2.13
C GLU A 31 18.28 10.09 -3.55
N VAL A 32 16.98 10.27 -3.70
CA VAL A 32 16.23 10.23 -4.98
C VAL A 32 15.12 11.26 -4.98
N ASP A 33 14.75 11.77 -6.15
CA ASP A 33 13.71 12.80 -6.30
C ASP A 33 12.29 12.25 -6.09
N ALA A 34 12.04 11.00 -6.42
CA ALA A 34 10.72 10.36 -6.32
C ALA A 34 10.84 8.85 -6.13
N GLY A 35 9.83 8.25 -5.49
CA GLY A 35 9.69 6.82 -5.31
C GLY A 35 8.25 6.37 -5.51
N ILE A 36 8.07 5.12 -5.89
CA ILE A 36 6.74 4.48 -5.97
C ILE A 36 6.61 3.52 -4.79
N SER A 37 5.54 3.69 -4.01
CA SER A 37 5.22 2.85 -2.87
C SER A 37 3.70 2.75 -2.68
N CYS A 38 3.25 1.93 -1.74
CA CYS A 38 1.86 1.94 -1.36
C CYS A 38 1.53 3.15 -0.47
N LYS A 39 0.29 3.59 -0.49
CA LYS A 39 -0.22 4.69 0.34
C LYS A 39 0.04 4.46 1.83
N SER A 40 -0.07 3.20 2.27
CA SER A 40 0.15 2.76 3.65
C SER A 40 1.61 2.83 4.13
N ASP A 41 2.57 2.93 3.21
CA ASP A 41 4.01 2.93 3.57
C ASP A 41 4.50 4.31 4.02
N VAL A 42 3.75 5.36 3.73
CA VAL A 42 4.08 6.72 4.15
C VAL A 42 3.45 7.00 5.50
N THR A 43 4.22 6.77 6.55
CA THR A 43 3.81 7.03 7.94
C THR A 43 3.77 8.52 8.27
N ASP A 44 3.07 8.88 9.35
CA ASP A 44 3.00 10.28 9.83
C ASP A 44 4.38 10.86 10.12
N ALA A 45 5.34 10.04 10.57
CA ALA A 45 6.72 10.46 10.84
C ALA A 45 7.47 10.94 9.58
N LEU A 46 7.09 10.45 8.41
CA LEU A 46 7.71 10.81 7.14
C LEU A 46 6.90 11.85 6.36
N SER A 47 5.65 12.08 6.72
CA SER A 47 4.73 12.99 6.01
C SER A 47 5.21 14.44 5.95
N SER A 48 6.04 14.88 6.91
CA SER A 48 6.64 16.22 6.91
C SER A 48 7.82 16.37 5.95
N LYS A 49 8.40 15.26 5.48
CA LYS A 49 9.59 15.24 4.62
C LYS A 49 9.29 14.96 3.16
N ILE A 50 8.14 14.38 2.87
CA ILE A 50 7.77 13.93 1.53
C ILE A 50 6.36 14.39 1.15
N THR A 51 6.15 14.63 -0.12
CA THR A 51 4.83 14.92 -0.68
C THR A 51 4.27 13.67 -1.36
N LYS A 52 3.04 13.30 -1.03
CA LYS A 52 2.33 12.19 -1.69
C LYS A 52 1.60 12.71 -2.93
N MET A 53 1.72 11.98 -4.03
CA MET A 53 0.91 12.15 -5.23
C MET A 53 0.22 10.82 -5.54
N GLU A 54 -1.09 10.84 -5.63
CA GLU A 54 -1.85 9.63 -5.96
C GLU A 54 -1.77 9.33 -7.45
N ILE A 55 -1.58 8.05 -7.78
CA ILE A 55 -1.70 7.57 -9.16
C ILE A 55 -3.21 7.36 -9.41
N PRO A 56 -3.82 8.00 -10.41
CA PRO A 56 -5.23 7.82 -10.70
C PRO A 56 -5.57 6.34 -10.97
N ASP A 57 -6.72 5.85 -10.50
CA ASP A 57 -7.11 4.43 -10.58
C ASP A 57 -7.03 3.86 -12.00
N LYS A 58 -7.37 4.66 -13.02
CA LYS A 58 -7.26 4.25 -14.44
C LYS A 58 -5.83 3.93 -14.90
N ASP A 59 -4.82 4.43 -14.19
CA ASP A 59 -3.39 4.26 -14.50
C ASP A 59 -2.68 3.44 -13.40
N ASN A 60 -3.41 2.94 -12.40
CA ASN A 60 -2.89 2.25 -11.24
C ASN A 60 -3.17 0.74 -11.29
N VAL A 61 -2.47 0.00 -10.46
CA VAL A 61 -2.78 -1.40 -10.12
C VAL A 61 -3.07 -1.44 -8.63
N ILE A 62 -4.35 -1.67 -8.29
CA ILE A 62 -4.78 -1.72 -6.89
C ILE A 62 -4.33 -3.05 -6.28
N ALA A 63 -3.60 -2.97 -5.18
CA ALA A 63 -3.20 -4.14 -4.40
C ALA A 63 -4.33 -4.51 -3.42
N GLU A 64 -4.87 -5.71 -3.55
CA GLU A 64 -5.89 -6.25 -2.66
C GLU A 64 -5.23 -7.17 -1.62
N TYR A 65 -5.69 -7.08 -0.37
CA TYR A 65 -5.21 -7.89 0.75
C TYR A 65 -6.36 -8.76 1.27
N PRO A 66 -6.52 -9.99 0.74
CA PRO A 66 -7.61 -10.86 1.13
C PRO A 66 -7.36 -11.53 2.49
N LEU A 67 -8.44 -11.76 3.23
CA LEU A 67 -8.47 -12.63 4.40
C LEU A 67 -9.16 -13.96 4.04
N ALA A 68 -8.65 -15.06 4.53
CA ALA A 68 -9.26 -16.37 4.33
C ALA A 68 -9.08 -17.29 5.55
N ILE A 69 -10.08 -18.13 5.80
CA ILE A 69 -9.98 -19.21 6.77
C ILE A 69 -9.40 -20.43 6.07
N LEU A 70 -8.35 -21.02 6.65
CA LEU A 70 -7.74 -22.22 6.09
C LEU A 70 -8.69 -23.42 6.20
N ASN A 71 -8.77 -24.21 5.13
CA ASN A 71 -9.49 -25.49 5.16
C ASN A 71 -8.91 -26.41 6.23
N GLY A 72 -9.79 -26.99 7.05
CA GLY A 72 -9.37 -27.85 8.16
C GLY A 72 -8.91 -27.10 9.42
N SER A 73 -9.08 -25.79 9.51
CA SER A 73 -8.86 -25.06 10.75
C SER A 73 -9.72 -25.63 11.88
N LYS A 74 -9.08 -25.89 13.04
CA LYS A 74 -9.77 -26.31 14.27
C LYS A 74 -10.49 -25.14 14.98
N TYR A 75 -10.20 -23.92 14.56
CA TYR A 75 -10.69 -22.66 15.16
C TYR A 75 -11.52 -21.84 14.17
N THR A 76 -12.40 -22.52 13.44
CA THR A 76 -13.20 -21.88 12.37
C THR A 76 -14.10 -20.76 12.89
N ASN A 77 -14.72 -20.96 14.07
CA ASN A 77 -15.61 -19.96 14.66
C ASN A 77 -14.83 -18.71 15.13
N GLU A 78 -13.70 -18.91 15.76
CA GLU A 78 -12.81 -17.83 16.20
C GLU A 78 -12.23 -17.07 15.02
N SER A 79 -11.84 -17.79 13.98
CA SER A 79 -11.35 -17.20 12.72
C SER A 79 -12.44 -16.36 12.05
N LYS A 80 -13.68 -16.83 12.04
CA LYS A 80 -14.81 -16.06 11.52
C LYS A 80 -15.07 -14.81 12.35
N ALA A 81 -15.07 -14.94 13.68
CA ALA A 81 -15.23 -13.77 14.56
C ALA A 81 -14.11 -12.73 14.37
N PHE A 82 -12.89 -13.17 14.06
CA PHE A 82 -11.79 -12.27 13.72
C PHE A 82 -12.04 -11.55 12.39
N ILE A 83 -12.50 -12.24 11.35
CA ILE A 83 -12.86 -11.62 10.06
C ILE A 83 -13.99 -10.60 10.27
N ASP A 84 -15.05 -10.95 11.00
CA ASP A 84 -16.17 -10.07 11.31
C ASP A 84 -15.68 -8.82 12.06
N LEU A 85 -14.70 -8.97 12.95
CA LEU A 85 -14.07 -7.84 13.63
C LEU A 85 -13.30 -6.93 12.66
N VAL A 86 -12.49 -7.51 11.77
CA VAL A 86 -11.72 -6.75 10.77
C VAL A 86 -12.65 -5.99 9.83
N GLU A 87 -13.78 -6.57 9.47
CA GLU A 87 -14.80 -5.96 8.61
C GLU A 87 -15.69 -4.95 9.34
N SER A 88 -15.55 -4.82 10.66
CA SER A 88 -16.34 -3.84 11.43
C SER A 88 -15.99 -2.39 11.08
N GLU A 89 -16.95 -1.49 11.17
CA GLU A 89 -16.75 -0.05 10.89
C GLU A 89 -15.65 0.57 11.76
N LYS A 90 -15.49 0.09 12.99
CA LYS A 90 -14.40 0.53 13.88
C LYS A 90 -13.04 0.20 13.32
N VAL A 91 -12.84 -1.02 12.83
CA VAL A 91 -11.54 -1.45 12.27
C VAL A 91 -11.32 -0.85 10.89
N LYS A 92 -12.34 -0.73 10.05
CA LYS A 92 -12.26 0.00 8.78
C LYS A 92 -11.76 1.42 8.95
N THR A 93 -12.28 2.15 9.94
CA THR A 93 -11.80 3.51 10.27
C THR A 93 -10.33 3.53 10.68
N ILE A 94 -9.88 2.52 11.44
CA ILE A 94 -8.47 2.38 11.81
C ILE A 94 -7.61 2.10 10.56
N LEU A 95 -8.02 1.17 9.71
CA LEU A 95 -7.31 0.83 8.48
C LEU A 95 -7.17 2.04 7.56
N GLN A 96 -8.23 2.83 7.39
CA GLN A 96 -8.19 4.06 6.60
C GLN A 96 -7.17 5.08 7.15
N LYS A 97 -7.07 5.21 8.47
CA LYS A 97 -6.06 6.07 9.11
C LYS A 97 -4.63 5.64 8.73
N TYR A 98 -4.40 4.34 8.53
CA TYR A 98 -3.11 3.80 8.12
C TYR A 98 -2.95 3.65 6.59
N GLY A 99 -3.85 4.24 5.82
CA GLY A 99 -3.72 4.28 4.35
C GLY A 99 -4.28 3.07 3.62
N PHE A 100 -5.07 2.23 4.28
CA PHE A 100 -5.79 1.13 3.65
C PHE A 100 -7.22 1.56 3.33
N ASP A 101 -7.67 1.31 2.12
CA ASP A 101 -9.04 1.58 1.71
C ASP A 101 -9.86 0.29 1.85
N PRO A 102 -10.91 0.25 2.69
CA PRO A 102 -11.76 -0.93 2.82
C PRO A 102 -12.46 -1.21 1.49
N VAL A 103 -12.39 -2.45 1.03
CA VAL A 103 -13.18 -2.92 -0.11
C VAL A 103 -14.56 -3.31 0.42
N SER A 104 -15.61 -2.75 -0.19
CA SER A 104 -16.96 -3.23 0.07
C SER A 104 -17.16 -4.57 -0.63
N PRO A 105 -17.74 -5.56 0.05
CA PRO A 105 -18.05 -6.84 -0.56
C PRO A 105 -19.04 -6.72 -1.73
#